data_e98ad4790efa90aa57ebac9da1dded39
#
_entry.id   e98ad4790efa90aa57ebac9da1dded39
#
_cell.length_a   1.000
_cell.length_b   1.000
_cell.length_c   1.000
_cell.angle_alpha   90.00
_cell.angle_beta   90.00
_cell.angle_gamma   90.00
#
_symmetry.space_group_name_H-M   'P 1'
#
loop_
_entity.id
_entity.type
_entity.pdbx_description
1 polymer ?
#
loop_
_entity_poly.entity_id
_entity_poly.type
_entity_poly.pdbx_seq_one_letter_code
_entity_poly.pdbx_strand_id
1 'polypeptide(L)'
;MHIIGEQEVGILLFVALALQGGAMMVCTKRFLQLKPEGPSIVIAENYFNTAILVFFMPLIAVSLIVGWYLALDLTHLVIAPPWLLYGIEAIGITLIICGTMMVVLGFLALRSIYQPGGFAPRSQDRLVTRSIYSLVRNPLNAGVLSVTWGLALTLQSLFVMALFILYLILVLRVLSIEEAQVSEAFDEEYRSYSQKTRRLVPFIY
;
A
#
# COMPACT_ATOMS: atom_id res chain seq x y z
N MET A 1 -12.43 -20.95 -12.03
CA MET A 1 -12.76 -20.23 -13.29
C MET A 1 -12.59 -18.75 -12.97
N HIS A 2 -11.71 -18.05 -13.65
CA HIS A 2 -11.31 -16.66 -13.38
C HIS A 2 -11.68 -15.75 -14.55
N ILE A 3 -11.83 -14.42 -14.30
CA ILE A 3 -12.05 -13.40 -15.34
C ILE A 3 -10.76 -13.26 -16.16
N ILE A 4 -9.61 -13.21 -15.47
CA ILE A 4 -8.29 -13.18 -16.06
C ILE A 4 -7.47 -14.38 -15.54
N GLY A 5 -6.55 -14.88 -16.34
CA GLY A 5 -5.68 -15.97 -15.91
C GLY A 5 -4.64 -15.47 -14.89
N GLU A 6 -4.03 -16.41 -14.20
CA GLU A 6 -3.05 -16.09 -13.15
C GLU A 6 -1.80 -15.40 -13.70
N GLN A 7 -1.44 -15.70 -14.95
CA GLN A 7 -0.34 -14.99 -15.64
C GLN A 7 -0.67 -13.52 -15.85
N GLU A 8 -1.90 -13.20 -16.25
CA GLU A 8 -2.37 -11.82 -16.41
C GLU A 8 -2.40 -11.08 -15.07
N VAL A 9 -2.79 -11.77 -13.98
CA VAL A 9 -2.69 -11.21 -12.61
C VAL A 9 -1.24 -10.91 -12.27
N GLY A 10 -0.33 -11.83 -12.58
CA GLY A 10 1.12 -11.64 -12.39
C GLY A 10 1.65 -10.43 -13.16
N ILE A 11 1.27 -10.28 -14.43
CA ILE A 11 1.64 -9.13 -15.25
C ILE A 11 1.07 -7.83 -14.69
N LEU A 12 -0.21 -7.81 -14.29
CA LEU A 12 -0.86 -6.66 -13.68
C LEU A 12 -0.12 -6.22 -12.41
N LEU A 13 0.21 -7.17 -11.54
CA LEU A 13 0.95 -6.91 -10.30
C LEU A 13 2.35 -6.39 -10.61
N PHE A 14 3.06 -6.99 -11.56
CA PHE A 14 4.40 -6.54 -11.96
C PHE A 14 4.39 -5.10 -12.49
N VAL A 15 3.43 -4.76 -13.35
CA VAL A 15 3.25 -3.39 -13.86
C VAL A 15 2.93 -2.42 -12.73
N ALA A 16 2.04 -2.80 -11.81
CA ALA A 16 1.69 -2.00 -10.64
C ALA A 16 2.93 -1.69 -9.79
N LEU A 17 3.76 -2.69 -9.49
CA LEU A 17 5.00 -2.54 -8.72
C LEU A 17 6.04 -1.69 -9.46
N ALA A 18 6.17 -1.86 -10.77
CA ALA A 18 7.08 -1.06 -11.60
C ALA A 18 6.69 0.43 -11.58
N LEU A 19 5.40 0.74 -11.68
CA LEU A 19 4.89 2.11 -11.60
C LEU A 19 5.12 2.73 -10.21
N GLN A 20 4.85 1.98 -9.15
CA GLN A 20 5.06 2.43 -7.76
C GLN A 20 6.55 2.65 -7.48
N GLY A 21 7.40 1.69 -7.83
CA GLY A 21 8.85 1.79 -7.68
C GLY A 21 9.45 2.91 -8.50
N GLY A 22 9.01 3.09 -9.75
CA GLY A 22 9.40 4.20 -10.60
C GLY A 22 9.02 5.55 -10.01
N ALA A 23 7.79 5.72 -9.53
CA ALA A 23 7.34 6.95 -8.87
C ALA A 23 8.18 7.24 -7.61
N MET A 24 8.45 6.22 -6.79
CA MET A 24 9.31 6.33 -5.62
C MET A 24 10.72 6.77 -6.01
N MET A 25 11.36 6.14 -7.00
CA MET A 25 12.73 6.48 -7.43
C MET A 25 12.84 7.89 -7.97
N VAL A 26 11.85 8.36 -8.75
CA VAL A 26 11.81 9.72 -9.27
C VAL A 26 11.67 10.76 -8.15
N CYS A 27 10.91 10.44 -7.12
CA CYS A 27 10.61 11.37 -6.03
C CYS A 27 11.64 11.33 -4.90
N THR A 28 12.35 10.23 -4.71
CA THR A 28 13.27 10.02 -3.59
C THR A 28 14.69 9.73 -4.04
N LYS A 29 15.46 10.77 -4.33
CA LYS A 29 16.87 10.64 -4.76
C LYS A 29 17.80 9.96 -3.72
N ARG A 30 17.34 9.74 -2.48
CA ARG A 30 18.14 9.23 -1.36
C ARG A 30 17.49 8.05 -0.62
N PHE A 31 16.51 7.39 -1.19
CA PHE A 31 15.75 6.34 -0.51
C PHE A 31 16.64 5.24 0.11
N LEU A 32 17.67 4.78 -0.61
CA LEU A 32 18.57 3.73 -0.14
C LEU A 32 19.59 4.19 0.94
N GLN A 33 19.67 5.50 1.20
CA GLN A 33 20.64 6.07 2.16
C GLN A 33 20.03 6.37 3.53
N LEU A 34 18.69 6.36 3.65
CA LEU A 34 18.01 6.66 4.89
C LEU A 34 17.81 5.36 5.68
N LYS A 35 18.34 5.33 6.90
CA LYS A 35 18.04 4.26 7.86
C LYS A 35 16.79 4.69 8.62
N PRO A 36 15.78 3.79 8.77
CA PRO A 36 14.60 4.11 9.57
C PRO A 36 15.01 4.38 11.02
N GLU A 37 14.48 5.46 11.58
CA GLU A 37 14.69 5.87 12.96
C GLU A 37 13.34 5.92 13.69
N GLY A 38 13.36 5.90 15.04
CA GLY A 38 12.14 6.00 15.82
C GLY A 38 11.83 4.74 16.64
N PRO A 39 10.58 4.58 17.12
CA PRO A 39 10.18 3.42 17.91
C PRO A 39 10.38 2.09 17.16
N SER A 40 10.73 1.03 17.87
CA SER A 40 11.04 -0.28 17.29
C SER A 40 9.93 -0.84 16.40
N ILE A 41 8.67 -0.54 16.70
CA ILE A 41 7.51 -0.96 15.89
C ILE A 41 7.50 -0.27 14.51
N VAL A 42 7.90 1.01 14.44
CA VAL A 42 7.99 1.77 13.18
C VAL A 42 9.15 1.25 12.34
N ILE A 43 10.27 0.96 12.96
CA ILE A 43 11.43 0.34 12.30
C ILE A 43 11.05 -1.04 11.75
N ALA A 44 10.37 -1.86 12.54
CA ALA A 44 9.92 -3.19 12.14
C ALA A 44 8.93 -3.11 10.96
N GLU A 45 8.00 -2.16 10.97
CA GLU A 45 7.04 -1.93 9.87
C GLU A 45 7.76 -1.51 8.59
N ASN A 46 8.72 -0.60 8.66
CA ASN A 46 9.50 -0.19 7.50
C ASN A 46 10.26 -1.36 6.84
N TYR A 47 10.89 -2.22 7.65
CA TYR A 47 11.54 -3.41 7.12
C TYR A 47 10.54 -4.40 6.54
N PHE A 48 9.40 -4.59 7.20
CA PHE A 48 8.33 -5.47 6.74
C PHE A 48 7.72 -4.96 5.41
N ASN A 49 7.44 -3.67 5.32
CA ASN A 49 6.96 -3.01 4.11
C ASN A 49 7.96 -3.16 2.96
N THR A 50 9.24 -2.91 3.24
CA THR A 50 10.32 -3.09 2.26
C THR A 50 10.41 -4.54 1.80
N ALA A 51 10.34 -5.50 2.71
CA ALA A 51 10.36 -6.93 2.38
C ALA A 51 9.16 -7.32 1.51
N ILE A 52 7.95 -6.85 1.84
CA ILE A 52 6.75 -7.09 1.02
C ILE A 52 6.94 -6.51 -0.39
N LEU A 53 7.29 -5.24 -0.50
CA LEU A 53 7.30 -4.54 -1.79
C LEU A 53 8.48 -4.92 -2.67
N VAL A 54 9.65 -5.22 -2.09
CA VAL A 54 10.90 -5.47 -2.84
C VAL A 54 11.12 -6.95 -3.09
N PHE A 55 10.64 -7.84 -2.22
CA PHE A 55 10.89 -9.28 -2.35
C PHE A 55 9.60 -10.08 -2.57
N PHE A 56 8.64 -10.00 -1.67
CA PHE A 56 7.48 -10.90 -1.72
C PHE A 56 6.54 -10.60 -2.89
N MET A 57 6.17 -9.36 -3.11
CA MET A 57 5.27 -8.99 -4.21
C MET A 57 5.88 -9.25 -5.60
N PRO A 58 7.15 -8.89 -5.89
CA PRO A 58 7.80 -9.27 -7.13
C PRO A 58 7.95 -10.78 -7.28
N LEU A 59 8.25 -11.51 -6.21
CA LEU A 59 8.34 -12.97 -6.25
C LEU A 59 6.98 -13.59 -6.60
N ILE A 60 5.89 -13.11 -6.01
CA ILE A 60 4.52 -13.53 -6.35
C ILE A 60 4.23 -13.21 -7.81
N ALA A 61 4.51 -11.98 -8.27
CA ALA A 61 4.27 -11.59 -9.65
C ALA A 61 5.02 -12.49 -10.63
N VAL A 62 6.30 -12.74 -10.41
CA VAL A 62 7.14 -13.61 -11.25
C VAL A 62 6.63 -15.05 -11.20
N SER A 63 6.28 -15.58 -10.02
CA SER A 63 5.79 -16.96 -9.89
C SER A 63 4.49 -17.16 -10.66
N LEU A 64 3.58 -16.19 -10.64
CA LEU A 64 2.36 -16.22 -11.43
C LEU A 64 2.64 -16.15 -12.94
N ILE A 65 3.56 -15.30 -13.39
CA ILE A 65 3.93 -15.16 -14.80
C ILE A 65 4.55 -16.45 -15.35
N VAL A 66 5.42 -17.08 -14.56
CA VAL A 66 6.13 -18.30 -14.96
C VAL A 66 5.27 -19.58 -14.79
N GLY A 67 4.11 -19.45 -14.13
CA GLY A 67 3.25 -20.59 -13.83
C GLY A 67 3.77 -21.48 -12.69
N TRP A 68 4.66 -20.96 -11.88
CA TRP A 68 5.09 -21.59 -10.65
C TRP A 68 4.08 -21.24 -9.53
N TYR A 69 3.08 -22.07 -9.43
CA TYR A 69 2.08 -21.97 -8.34
C TYR A 69 2.75 -22.36 -7.02
N LEU A 70 3.53 -21.43 -6.48
CA LEU A 70 3.95 -21.55 -5.08
C LEU A 70 2.68 -21.74 -4.25
N ALA A 71 2.75 -22.56 -3.22
CA ALA A 71 1.77 -22.91 -2.18
C ALA A 71 0.65 -21.89 -1.82
N LEU A 72 0.48 -20.83 -2.62
CA LEU A 72 -0.65 -19.88 -2.61
C LEU A 72 -1.96 -20.56 -2.97
N ASP A 73 -1.85 -21.72 -3.62
CA ASP A 73 -2.95 -22.61 -4.05
C ASP A 73 -3.57 -23.40 -2.89
N LEU A 74 -3.00 -23.31 -1.69
CA LEU A 74 -3.37 -24.18 -0.56
C LEU A 74 -4.76 -23.90 0.03
N THR A 75 -5.41 -22.80 -0.33
CA THR A 75 -6.68 -22.42 0.29
C THR A 75 -7.53 -21.54 -0.61
N HIS A 76 -8.11 -22.09 -1.66
CA HIS A 76 -9.11 -21.38 -2.45
C HIS A 76 -10.45 -21.26 -1.72
N LEU A 77 -11.12 -20.12 -1.88
CA LEU A 77 -12.53 -19.92 -1.53
C LEU A 77 -13.42 -20.68 -2.53
N VAL A 78 -13.43 -22.02 -2.44
CA VAL A 78 -14.07 -22.92 -3.42
C VAL A 78 -15.60 -23.01 -3.29
N ILE A 79 -16.22 -22.38 -2.27
CA ILE A 79 -17.61 -22.67 -1.88
C ILE A 79 -18.58 -21.54 -2.30
N ALA A 80 -18.29 -20.80 -3.35
CA ALA A 80 -19.19 -19.74 -3.81
C ALA A 80 -19.63 -19.97 -5.27
N PRO A 81 -20.83 -19.52 -5.66
CA PRO A 81 -21.28 -19.63 -7.04
C PRO A 81 -20.37 -18.79 -7.97
N PRO A 82 -20.16 -19.21 -9.23
CA PRO A 82 -19.21 -18.57 -10.16
C PRO A 82 -19.40 -17.05 -10.32
N TRP A 83 -20.64 -16.57 -10.38
CA TRP A 83 -20.93 -15.14 -10.52
C TRP A 83 -20.43 -14.30 -9.33
N LEU A 84 -20.46 -14.87 -8.12
CA LEU A 84 -19.92 -14.19 -6.93
C LEU A 84 -18.40 -14.16 -6.96
N LEU A 85 -17.75 -15.25 -7.39
CA LEU A 85 -16.29 -15.32 -7.53
C LEU A 85 -15.78 -14.31 -8.56
N TYR A 86 -16.46 -14.17 -9.69
CA TYR A 86 -16.16 -13.13 -10.68
C TYR A 86 -16.32 -11.71 -10.12
N GLY A 87 -17.37 -11.48 -9.33
CA GLY A 87 -17.57 -10.19 -8.68
C GLY A 87 -16.44 -9.85 -7.71
N ILE A 88 -15.99 -10.81 -6.91
CA ILE A 88 -14.87 -10.66 -5.97
C ILE A 88 -13.57 -10.36 -6.73
N GLU A 89 -13.30 -11.09 -7.81
CA GLU A 89 -12.11 -10.88 -8.64
C GLU A 89 -12.11 -9.50 -9.30
N ALA A 90 -13.24 -9.06 -9.86
CA ALA A 90 -13.38 -7.73 -10.45
C ALA A 90 -13.12 -6.61 -9.43
N ILE A 91 -13.63 -6.77 -8.21
CA ILE A 91 -13.33 -5.86 -7.09
C ILE A 91 -11.83 -5.88 -6.79
N GLY A 92 -11.22 -7.05 -6.73
CA GLY A 92 -9.79 -7.23 -6.48
C GLY A 92 -8.93 -6.49 -7.51
N ILE A 93 -9.20 -6.68 -8.79
CA ILE A 93 -8.50 -5.99 -9.90
C ILE A 93 -8.66 -4.48 -9.77
N THR A 94 -9.87 -4.01 -9.50
CA THR A 94 -10.17 -2.58 -9.31
C THR A 94 -9.34 -1.99 -8.15
N LEU A 95 -9.23 -2.71 -7.04
CA LEU A 95 -8.44 -2.29 -5.88
C LEU A 95 -6.93 -2.24 -6.20
N ILE A 96 -6.40 -3.16 -7.00
CA ILE A 96 -5.00 -3.11 -7.45
C ILE A 96 -4.75 -1.85 -8.27
N ILE A 97 -5.62 -1.54 -9.22
CA ILE A 97 -5.50 -0.36 -10.09
C ILE A 97 -5.62 0.93 -9.27
N CYS A 98 -6.68 1.08 -8.49
CA CYS A 98 -6.92 2.27 -7.68
C CYS A 98 -5.81 2.46 -6.63
N GLY A 99 -5.40 1.40 -5.96
CA GLY A 99 -4.31 1.42 -4.98
C GLY A 99 -2.99 1.85 -5.60
N THR A 100 -2.66 1.32 -6.79
CA THR A 100 -1.48 1.74 -7.55
C THR A 100 -1.52 3.24 -7.88
N MET A 101 -2.67 3.74 -8.35
CA MET A 101 -2.85 5.18 -8.60
C MET A 101 -2.66 6.01 -7.33
N MET A 102 -3.18 5.56 -6.20
CA MET A 102 -3.01 6.27 -4.92
C MET A 102 -1.54 6.36 -4.52
N VAL A 103 -0.77 5.27 -4.65
CA VAL A 103 0.67 5.26 -4.33
C VAL A 103 1.44 6.19 -5.27
N VAL A 104 1.21 6.10 -6.58
CA VAL A 104 1.90 6.94 -7.58
C VAL A 104 1.60 8.42 -7.34
N LEU A 105 0.32 8.79 -7.19
CA LEU A 105 -0.09 10.18 -6.92
C LEU A 105 0.43 10.66 -5.56
N GLY A 106 0.49 9.79 -4.57
CA GLY A 106 1.06 10.07 -3.25
C GLY A 106 2.55 10.46 -3.35
N PHE A 107 3.36 9.66 -4.03
CA PHE A 107 4.78 9.99 -4.25
C PHE A 107 4.94 11.27 -5.06
N LEU A 108 4.17 11.45 -6.14
CA LEU A 108 4.23 12.67 -6.96
C LEU A 108 3.81 13.93 -6.19
N ALA A 109 2.92 13.82 -5.21
CA ALA A 109 2.53 14.94 -4.34
C ALA A 109 3.60 15.27 -3.30
N LEU A 110 4.22 14.26 -2.68
CA LEU A 110 5.28 14.42 -1.68
C LEU A 110 6.61 14.85 -2.29
N ARG A 111 6.98 14.28 -3.43
CA ARG A 111 8.27 14.56 -4.10
C ARG A 111 9.45 14.44 -3.11
N SER A 112 10.29 15.48 -3.04
CA SER A 112 11.49 15.52 -2.18
C SER A 112 11.19 15.64 -0.67
N ILE A 113 9.93 15.85 -0.29
CA ILE A 113 9.50 15.90 1.13
C ILE A 113 9.36 14.47 1.70
N TYR A 114 9.13 13.46 0.83
CA TYR A 114 8.99 12.10 1.29
C TYR A 114 10.19 11.63 2.11
N GLN A 115 9.91 11.02 3.26
CA GLN A 115 10.86 10.31 4.09
C GLN A 115 10.28 8.92 4.39
N PRO A 116 11.11 7.89 4.54
CA PRO A 116 10.65 6.61 5.07
C PRO A 116 9.99 6.80 6.43
N GLY A 117 9.03 5.96 6.77
CA GLY A 117 8.32 6.07 8.05
C GLY A 117 9.25 6.10 9.25
N GLY A 118 8.84 6.76 10.32
CA GLY A 118 9.57 6.92 11.56
C GLY A 118 10.40 8.20 11.68
N PHE A 119 10.61 8.93 10.58
CA PHE A 119 11.24 10.25 10.65
C PHE A 119 10.20 11.33 10.95
N ALA A 120 10.46 12.13 11.99
CA ALA A 120 9.71 13.35 12.22
C ALA A 120 9.91 14.32 11.04
N PRO A 121 8.89 15.13 10.70
CA PRO A 121 9.03 16.17 9.67
C PRO A 121 10.21 17.08 10.00
N ARG A 122 10.99 17.45 8.97
CA ARG A 122 12.11 18.38 9.13
C ARG A 122 11.58 19.81 9.25
N SER A 123 12.33 20.70 9.88
CA SER A 123 11.95 22.12 10.08
C SER A 123 11.62 22.87 8.78
N GLN A 124 12.14 22.41 7.65
CA GLN A 124 11.88 22.98 6.32
C GLN A 124 10.74 22.31 5.55
N ASP A 125 10.21 21.22 6.06
CA ASP A 125 9.12 20.50 5.39
C ASP A 125 7.80 21.28 5.54
N ARG A 126 6.90 21.09 4.61
CA ARG A 126 5.55 21.69 4.62
C ARG A 126 4.54 20.55 4.63
N LEU A 127 3.42 20.81 5.29
CA LEU A 127 2.29 19.89 5.25
C LEU A 127 1.74 19.79 3.82
N VAL A 128 1.66 18.59 3.28
CA VAL A 128 1.12 18.35 1.93
C VAL A 128 -0.37 18.05 2.06
N THR A 129 -1.20 18.94 1.57
CA THR A 129 -2.68 18.86 1.66
C THR A 129 -3.37 18.81 0.30
N ARG A 130 -2.59 18.77 -0.81
CA ARG A 130 -3.07 18.82 -2.19
C ARG A 130 -3.08 17.45 -2.86
N SER A 131 -3.71 17.36 -4.05
CA SER A 131 -3.81 16.13 -4.84
C SER A 131 -4.51 15.04 -4.03
N ILE A 132 -4.01 13.81 -4.05
CA ILE A 132 -4.58 12.68 -3.31
C ILE A 132 -4.65 12.92 -1.78
N TYR A 133 -3.75 13.76 -1.23
CA TYR A 133 -3.76 14.16 0.18
C TYR A 133 -4.95 15.06 0.55
N SER A 134 -5.66 15.63 -0.41
CA SER A 134 -6.92 16.32 -0.13
C SER A 134 -8.09 15.38 0.17
N LEU A 135 -7.97 14.10 -0.17
CA LEU A 135 -8.99 13.08 0.05
C LEU A 135 -8.69 12.22 1.27
N VAL A 136 -7.44 11.75 1.38
CA VAL A 136 -6.96 10.91 2.48
C VAL A 136 -5.60 11.38 2.97
N ARG A 137 -5.37 11.30 4.29
CA ARG A 137 -4.11 11.73 4.90
C ARG A 137 -2.95 10.80 4.64
N ASN A 138 -3.22 9.50 4.46
CA ASN A 138 -2.19 8.47 4.31
C ASN A 138 -2.37 7.68 3.00
N PRO A 139 -2.29 8.33 1.81
CA PRO A 139 -2.59 7.69 0.53
C PRO A 139 -1.58 6.60 0.15
N LEU A 140 -0.33 6.68 0.60
CA LEU A 140 0.67 5.65 0.35
C LEU A 140 0.27 4.35 1.05
N ASN A 141 -0.02 4.41 2.35
CA ASN A 141 -0.46 3.25 3.13
C ASN A 141 -1.80 2.71 2.64
N ALA A 142 -2.77 3.60 2.36
CA ALA A 142 -4.06 3.22 1.79
C ALA A 142 -3.91 2.50 0.44
N GLY A 143 -3.01 2.99 -0.42
CA GLY A 143 -2.72 2.40 -1.72
C GLY A 143 -2.09 1.02 -1.61
N VAL A 144 -1.06 0.84 -0.77
CA VAL A 144 -0.43 -0.47 -0.54
C VAL A 144 -1.43 -1.48 0.06
N LEU A 145 -2.24 -1.05 1.04
CA LEU A 145 -3.31 -1.88 1.58
C LEU A 145 -4.33 -2.28 0.51
N SER A 146 -4.71 -1.35 -0.37
CA SER A 146 -5.64 -1.64 -1.47
C SER A 146 -5.06 -2.64 -2.46
N VAL A 147 -3.78 -2.51 -2.84
CA VAL A 147 -3.10 -3.47 -3.73
C VAL A 147 -3.04 -4.85 -3.09
N THR A 148 -2.64 -4.93 -1.82
CA THR A 148 -2.51 -6.21 -1.10
C THR A 148 -3.87 -6.89 -0.93
N TRP A 149 -4.91 -6.13 -0.56
CA TRP A 149 -6.27 -6.65 -0.45
C TRP A 149 -6.82 -7.06 -1.81
N GLY A 150 -6.59 -6.23 -2.84
CA GLY A 150 -6.95 -6.53 -4.21
C GLY A 150 -6.34 -7.84 -4.71
N LEU A 151 -5.05 -8.06 -4.42
CA LEU A 151 -4.37 -9.31 -4.76
C LEU A 151 -5.01 -10.52 -4.04
N ALA A 152 -5.32 -10.38 -2.75
CA ALA A 152 -5.97 -11.43 -1.98
C ALA A 152 -7.34 -11.83 -2.55
N LEU A 153 -8.14 -10.84 -2.98
CA LEU A 153 -9.43 -11.06 -3.60
C LEU A 153 -9.31 -11.65 -5.02
N THR A 154 -8.36 -11.15 -5.81
CA THR A 154 -8.14 -11.63 -7.19
C THR A 154 -7.66 -13.07 -7.22
N LEU A 155 -6.74 -13.45 -6.32
CA LEU A 155 -6.26 -14.82 -6.18
C LEU A 155 -7.22 -15.71 -5.37
N GLN A 156 -8.22 -15.11 -4.70
CA GLN A 156 -9.16 -15.81 -3.81
C GLN A 156 -8.45 -16.67 -2.76
N SER A 157 -7.26 -16.24 -2.32
CA SER A 157 -6.37 -16.97 -1.43
C SER A 157 -6.59 -16.55 0.03
N LEU A 158 -7.04 -17.48 0.87
CA LEU A 158 -7.16 -17.27 2.31
C LEU A 158 -5.81 -16.98 2.98
N PHE A 159 -4.72 -17.52 2.45
CA PHE A 159 -3.39 -17.25 2.96
C PHE A 159 -3.00 -15.78 2.74
N VAL A 160 -3.21 -15.26 1.52
CA VAL A 160 -2.93 -13.83 1.22
C VAL A 160 -3.87 -12.92 2.02
N MET A 161 -5.12 -13.33 2.25
CA MET A 161 -6.06 -12.61 3.12
C MET A 161 -5.57 -12.54 4.58
N ALA A 162 -5.05 -13.63 5.12
CA ALA A 162 -4.50 -13.65 6.48
C ALA A 162 -3.26 -12.75 6.61
N LEU A 163 -2.38 -12.77 5.62
CA LEU A 163 -1.22 -11.85 5.56
C LEU A 163 -1.67 -10.38 5.47
N PHE A 164 -2.71 -10.09 4.68
CA PHE A 164 -3.28 -8.75 4.62
C PHE A 164 -3.81 -8.27 5.98
N ILE A 165 -4.54 -9.12 6.70
CA ILE A 165 -5.07 -8.76 8.02
C ILE A 165 -3.93 -8.44 9.00
N LEU A 166 -2.89 -9.26 9.02
CA LEU A 166 -1.70 -9.01 9.83
C LEU A 166 -1.04 -7.68 9.47
N TYR A 167 -0.87 -7.43 8.18
CA TYR A 167 -0.31 -6.18 7.67
C TYR A 167 -1.18 -4.97 8.02
N LEU A 168 -2.50 -5.07 7.89
CA LEU A 168 -3.44 -4.02 8.25
C LEU A 168 -3.31 -3.63 9.75
N ILE A 169 -3.23 -4.63 10.63
CA ILE A 169 -3.06 -4.38 12.08
C ILE A 169 -1.76 -3.61 12.33
N LEU A 170 -0.66 -4.01 11.68
CA LEU A 170 0.63 -3.35 11.81
C LEU A 170 0.57 -1.89 11.33
N VAL A 171 0.04 -1.67 10.12
CA VAL A 171 -0.11 -0.32 9.54
C VAL A 171 -0.96 0.58 10.43
N LEU A 172 -2.10 0.10 10.94
CA LEU A 172 -2.95 0.92 11.82
C LEU A 172 -2.25 1.35 13.12
N ARG A 173 -1.34 0.51 13.65
CA ARG A 173 -0.52 0.87 14.82
C ARG A 173 0.52 1.93 14.49
N VAL A 174 1.22 1.76 13.39
CA VAL A 174 2.27 2.69 12.95
C VAL A 174 1.69 4.05 12.56
N LEU A 175 0.58 4.07 11.83
CA LEU A 175 -0.11 5.32 11.45
C LEU A 175 -0.45 6.21 12.63
N SER A 176 -0.79 5.63 13.78
CA SER A 176 -1.09 6.42 14.98
C SER A 176 0.15 7.15 15.51
N ILE A 177 1.33 6.53 15.36
CA ILE A 177 2.61 7.11 15.76
C ILE A 177 3.03 8.19 14.78
N GLU A 178 2.95 7.92 13.48
CA GLU A 178 3.30 8.87 12.42
C GLU A 178 2.42 10.12 12.45
N GLU A 179 1.10 9.95 12.61
CA GLU A 179 0.17 11.07 12.71
C GLU A 179 0.42 11.93 13.97
N ALA A 180 0.85 11.31 15.08
CA ALA A 180 1.23 12.06 16.28
C ALA A 180 2.45 12.95 16.02
N GLN A 181 3.49 12.43 15.33
CA GLN A 181 4.68 13.20 14.96
C GLN A 181 4.35 14.36 14.01
N VAL A 182 3.50 14.12 13.02
CA VAL A 182 3.05 15.17 12.09
C VAL A 182 2.20 16.21 12.82
N SER A 183 1.34 15.79 13.73
CA SER A 183 0.53 16.69 14.56
C SER A 183 1.38 17.57 15.46
N GLU A 184 2.44 17.01 16.05
CA GLU A 184 3.38 17.77 16.87
C GLU A 184 4.17 18.80 16.05
N ALA A 185 4.54 18.44 14.80
CA ALA A 185 5.34 19.30 13.94
C ALA A 185 4.54 20.47 13.29
N PHE A 186 3.25 20.26 13.00
CA PHE A 186 2.41 21.20 12.24
C PHE A 186 1.19 21.74 13.03
N ASP A 187 1.00 21.31 14.26
CA ASP A 187 0.00 21.78 15.24
C ASP A 187 -1.37 22.15 14.63
N GLU A 188 -1.76 23.41 14.66
CA GLU A 188 -3.07 23.89 14.19
C GLU A 188 -3.30 23.66 12.68
N GLU A 189 -2.24 23.70 11.86
CA GLU A 189 -2.35 23.41 10.43
C GLU A 189 -2.78 21.95 10.20
N TYR A 190 -2.14 21.01 10.91
CA TYR A 190 -2.53 19.60 10.83
C TYR A 190 -3.93 19.36 11.41
N ARG A 191 -4.28 20.01 12.50
CA ARG A 191 -5.60 19.90 13.12
C ARG A 191 -6.72 20.32 12.14
N SER A 192 -6.57 21.48 11.50
CA SER A 192 -7.51 21.96 10.48
C SER A 192 -7.60 20.99 9.28
N TYR A 193 -6.46 20.47 8.83
CA TYR A 193 -6.39 19.51 7.75
C TYR A 193 -7.06 18.17 8.11
N SER A 194 -6.81 17.64 9.29
CA SER A 194 -7.34 16.35 9.74
C SER A 194 -8.87 16.34 9.89
N GLN A 195 -9.48 17.49 10.16
CA GLN A 195 -10.94 17.63 10.20
C GLN A 195 -11.60 17.53 8.82
N LYS A 196 -10.87 17.88 7.75
CA LYS A 196 -11.37 17.93 6.37
C LYS A 196 -11.09 16.66 5.58
N THR A 197 -10.19 15.80 6.05
CA THR A 197 -9.70 14.63 5.32
C THR A 197 -9.89 13.35 6.12
N ARG A 198 -9.91 12.22 5.44
CA ARG A 198 -10.02 10.89 6.08
C ARG A 198 -8.64 10.25 6.24
N ARG A 199 -8.55 9.25 7.13
CA ARG A 199 -7.28 8.62 7.49
C ARG A 199 -6.75 7.72 6.38
N LEU A 200 -7.53 6.77 5.92
CA LEU A 200 -7.16 5.74 4.93
C LEU A 200 -8.19 5.61 3.81
N VAL A 201 -9.47 5.51 4.16
CA VAL A 201 -10.55 5.23 3.21
C VAL A 201 -11.31 6.52 2.94
N PRO A 202 -11.39 6.98 1.66
CA PRO A 202 -12.17 8.16 1.33
C PRO A 202 -13.60 8.03 1.86
N PHE A 203 -14.11 9.09 2.48
CA PHE A 203 -15.46 9.22 3.01
C PHE A 203 -15.83 8.35 4.23
N ILE A 204 -15.01 7.34 4.62
CA ILE A 204 -15.36 6.40 5.70
C ILE A 204 -14.43 6.58 6.91
N TYR A 205 -13.11 6.42 6.72
CA TYR A 205 -12.13 6.35 7.82
C TYR A 205 -10.83 7.09 7.50
#